data_a8d90bea716c099409cefb2639530367
#
_entry.id   a8d90bea716c099409cefb2639530367
#
_cell.length_a   1.000
_cell.length_b   1.000
_cell.length_c   1.000
_cell.angle_alpha   90.00
_cell.angle_beta   90.00
_cell.angle_gamma   90.00
#
_symmetry.space_group_name_H-M   'P 1'
#
loop_
_entity.id
_entity.type
_entity.pdbx_description
1 polymer ?
#
loop_
_entity_poly.entity_id
_entity_poly.type
_entity_poly.pdbx_seq_one_letter_code
_entity_poly.pdbx_strand_id
1 'polypeptide(L)'
;VHNGSSLFTGDAGQGESNARRHMIERDLVEAIIALPEGMFYNTGIATFIWVLSNRKEERRRGKIQLIDATSMKAPLRKNLGKKNCEFTPEIRQQILDLYFKMEENEYSKIFPNNEFGFYKVEVLQPKLDEQGQPLRDKKGKFIEDKDKKDSEIIPLRYEGGIEAFLDKEVRPFAPYAYVNEAATKVGY
;
A
#
# COMPACT_ATOMS: atom_id res chain seq x y z
N VAL A 1 5.97 6.02 16.43
CA VAL A 1 6.11 4.54 16.30
C VAL A 1 4.72 3.93 16.34
N HIS A 2 4.43 3.05 15.39
CA HIS A 2 3.14 2.38 15.26
C HIS A 2 3.33 0.88 15.08
N ASN A 3 2.28 0.10 15.32
CA ASN A 3 2.24 -1.32 14.94
C ASN A 3 1.92 -1.47 13.45
N GLY A 4 1.91 -2.71 12.94
CA GLY A 4 1.63 -3.00 11.54
C GLY A 4 0.24 -2.57 11.04
N SER A 5 -0.75 -2.43 11.94
CA SER A 5 -2.11 -2.00 11.55
C SER A 5 -2.10 -0.68 10.78
N SER A 6 -1.26 0.29 11.17
CA SER A 6 -1.15 1.57 10.48
C SER A 6 -0.69 1.45 9.02
N LEU A 7 -0.04 0.35 8.63
CA LEU A 7 0.45 0.09 7.27
C LEU A 7 -0.53 -0.75 6.44
N PHE A 8 -1.24 -1.68 7.05
CA PHE A 8 -1.93 -2.74 6.31
C PHE A 8 -3.45 -2.76 6.48
N THR A 9 -4.03 -2.04 7.46
CA THR A 9 -5.47 -2.02 7.68
C THR A 9 -6.17 -0.86 7.00
N GLY A 10 -7.49 -0.95 6.91
CA GLY A 10 -8.36 0.04 6.29
C GLY A 10 -8.62 -0.22 4.81
N ASP A 11 -9.90 -0.31 4.44
CA ASP A 11 -10.30 -0.45 3.04
C ASP A 11 -10.11 0.87 2.27
N ALA A 12 -10.03 0.79 0.93
CA ALA A 12 -9.90 1.95 0.07
C ALA A 12 -11.01 2.99 0.33
N GLY A 13 -10.61 4.23 0.55
CA GLY A 13 -11.52 5.33 0.86
C GLY A 13 -12.01 5.38 2.31
N GLN A 14 -11.45 4.60 3.23
CA GLN A 14 -11.83 4.59 4.65
C GLN A 14 -10.63 4.75 5.58
N GLY A 15 -10.90 5.21 6.81
CA GLY A 15 -10.04 5.18 7.99
C GLY A 15 -8.54 5.34 7.73
N GLU A 16 -7.80 4.29 8.07
CA GLU A 16 -6.34 4.25 7.99
C GLU A 16 -5.82 4.40 6.54
N SER A 17 -6.53 3.86 5.55
CA SER A 17 -6.19 4.03 4.12
C SER A 17 -6.23 5.52 3.73
N ASN A 18 -7.26 6.27 4.17
CA ASN A 18 -7.33 7.71 3.92
C ASN A 18 -6.24 8.50 4.68
N ALA A 19 -5.86 8.05 5.88
CA ALA A 19 -4.77 8.66 6.63
C ALA A 19 -3.44 8.48 5.89
N ARG A 20 -3.15 7.26 5.39
CA ARG A 20 -1.95 7.00 4.55
C ARG A 20 -2.00 7.83 3.28
N ARG A 21 -3.12 7.83 2.57
CA ARG A 21 -3.35 8.65 1.38
C ARG A 21 -2.99 10.10 1.63
N HIS A 22 -3.53 10.70 2.69
CA HIS A 22 -3.26 12.09 3.05
C HIS A 22 -1.77 12.37 3.24
N MET A 23 -1.06 11.49 3.95
CA MET A 23 0.36 11.66 4.23
C MET A 23 1.22 11.47 2.98
N ILE A 24 0.89 10.47 2.15
CA ILE A 24 1.69 10.11 0.98
C ILE A 24 1.44 11.09 -0.18
N GLU A 25 0.18 11.42 -0.49
CA GLU A 25 -0.14 12.37 -1.56
C GLU A 25 0.35 13.80 -1.27
N ARG A 26 0.44 14.18 0.00
CA ARG A 26 1.05 15.44 0.42
C ARG A 26 2.57 15.39 0.57
N ASP A 27 3.16 14.27 0.21
CA ASP A 27 4.61 14.05 0.27
C ASP A 27 5.21 14.29 1.66
N LEU A 28 4.49 13.87 2.73
CA LEU A 28 4.94 14.06 4.10
C LEU A 28 5.80 12.90 4.61
N VAL A 29 5.69 11.69 4.03
CA VAL A 29 6.41 10.51 4.50
C VAL A 29 7.81 10.48 3.91
N GLU A 30 8.86 10.60 4.73
CA GLU A 30 10.25 10.46 4.29
C GLU A 30 10.72 9.02 4.30
N ALA A 31 10.44 8.32 5.41
CA ALA A 31 10.86 6.94 5.57
C ALA A 31 9.92 6.15 6.49
N ILE A 32 9.92 4.83 6.30
CA ILE A 32 9.31 3.86 7.21
C ILE A 32 10.42 2.86 7.58
N ILE A 33 10.66 2.70 8.89
CA ILE A 33 11.70 1.81 9.41
C ILE A 33 11.01 0.67 10.15
N ALA A 34 11.19 -0.56 9.67
CA ALA A 34 10.72 -1.77 10.34
C ALA A 34 11.67 -2.11 11.51
N LEU A 35 11.10 -2.31 12.69
CA LEU A 35 11.85 -2.61 13.90
C LEU A 35 11.80 -4.10 14.24
N PRO A 36 12.80 -4.63 14.97
CA PRO A 36 12.77 -6.00 15.48
C PRO A 36 11.56 -6.25 16.39
N GLU A 37 11.01 -7.45 16.32
CA GLU A 37 10.07 -7.91 17.34
C GLU A 37 10.74 -7.98 18.71
N GLY A 38 9.97 -7.80 19.77
CA GLY A 38 10.47 -7.82 21.14
C GLY A 38 11.29 -6.58 21.53
N MET A 39 11.21 -5.49 20.75
CA MET A 39 11.86 -4.21 21.03
C MET A 39 11.19 -3.45 22.19
N PHE A 40 9.90 -3.64 22.42
CA PHE A 40 9.11 -2.90 23.40
C PHE A 40 8.64 -3.77 24.56
N TYR A 41 8.43 -3.16 25.74
CA TYR A 41 8.23 -3.83 27.02
C TYR A 41 7.05 -4.81 27.02
N ASN A 42 5.89 -4.42 26.56
CA ASN A 42 4.65 -5.20 26.66
C ASN A 42 4.14 -5.73 25.33
N THR A 43 4.88 -5.63 24.25
CA THR A 43 4.45 -6.10 22.94
C THR A 43 5.55 -6.92 22.25
N GLY A 44 5.13 -8.06 21.68
CA GLY A 44 6.00 -8.87 20.81
C GLY A 44 5.71 -8.71 19.33
N ILE A 45 4.81 -7.76 18.95
CA ILE A 45 4.42 -7.55 17.56
C ILE A 45 5.40 -6.66 16.82
N ALA A 46 5.42 -6.79 15.49
CA ALA A 46 6.18 -5.90 14.62
C ALA A 46 5.75 -4.44 14.79
N THR A 47 6.72 -3.55 14.87
CA THR A 47 6.51 -2.11 15.01
C THR A 47 7.34 -1.35 13.98
N PHE A 48 6.89 -0.13 13.66
CA PHE A 48 7.47 0.69 12.60
C PHE A 48 7.64 2.14 13.06
N ILE A 49 8.75 2.75 12.69
CA ILE A 49 8.95 4.19 12.84
C ILE A 49 8.53 4.84 11.53
N TRP A 50 7.61 5.79 11.60
CA TRP A 50 7.29 6.68 10.51
C TRP A 50 8.06 7.99 10.69
N VAL A 51 8.86 8.34 9.70
CA VAL A 51 9.56 9.61 9.64
C VAL A 51 8.77 10.54 8.73
N LEU A 52 8.24 11.60 9.32
CA LEU A 52 7.35 12.55 8.64
C LEU A 52 7.99 13.93 8.62
N SER A 53 7.89 14.63 7.50
CA SER A 53 8.39 16.00 7.33
C SER A 53 7.46 16.78 6.38
N ASN A 54 7.20 18.03 6.70
CA ASN A 54 6.58 18.98 5.79
C ASN A 54 7.62 19.82 5.02
N ARG A 55 8.91 19.49 5.16
CA ARG A 55 10.05 20.17 4.54
C ARG A 55 11.08 19.16 4.04
N LYS A 56 10.65 18.20 3.23
CA LYS A 56 11.54 17.22 2.64
C LYS A 56 12.67 17.88 1.85
N GLU A 57 13.87 17.34 2.00
CA GLU A 57 15.00 17.66 1.12
C GLU A 57 14.66 17.31 -0.33
N GLU A 58 15.22 18.06 -1.29
CA GLU A 58 14.95 17.88 -2.73
C GLU A 58 15.11 16.42 -3.18
N ARG A 59 16.17 15.76 -2.75
CA ARG A 59 16.45 14.34 -3.09
C ARG A 59 15.41 13.37 -2.58
N ARG A 60 14.60 13.73 -1.56
CA ARG A 60 13.56 12.92 -0.93
C ARG A 60 12.17 13.20 -1.46
N ARG A 61 11.98 14.29 -2.21
CA ARG A 61 10.67 14.67 -2.72
C ARG A 61 10.08 13.62 -3.65
N GLY A 62 8.80 13.31 -3.46
CA GLY A 62 8.06 12.32 -4.24
C GLY A 62 8.49 10.87 -3.99
N LYS A 63 9.30 10.62 -2.95
CA LYS A 63 9.86 9.30 -2.65
C LYS A 63 9.68 8.95 -1.18
N ILE A 64 9.61 7.64 -0.90
CA ILE A 64 9.59 7.07 0.45
C ILE A 64 10.69 6.02 0.53
N GLN A 65 11.51 6.10 1.56
CA GLN A 65 12.53 5.11 1.86
C GLN A 65 11.96 4.07 2.84
N LEU A 66 12.06 2.79 2.49
CA LEU A 66 11.75 1.68 3.38
C LEU A 66 13.07 1.11 3.93
N ILE A 67 13.19 1.04 5.26
CA ILE A 67 14.39 0.50 5.92
C ILE A 67 13.98 -0.72 6.74
N ASP A 68 14.60 -1.85 6.44
CA ASP A 68 14.44 -3.09 7.21
C ASP A 68 15.52 -3.20 8.28
N ALA A 69 15.18 -2.83 9.51
CA ALA A 69 16.04 -3.01 10.67
C ALA A 69 15.64 -4.22 11.53
N THR A 70 14.80 -5.13 11.04
CA THR A 70 14.25 -6.26 11.81
C THR A 70 15.34 -7.21 12.33
N SER A 71 16.43 -7.37 11.58
CA SER A 71 17.60 -8.17 11.95
C SER A 71 18.63 -7.40 12.77
N MET A 72 18.58 -6.07 12.78
CA MET A 72 19.56 -5.18 13.45
C MET A 72 19.22 -5.08 14.94
N LYS A 73 19.63 -6.04 15.75
CA LYS A 73 19.34 -6.07 17.18
C LYS A 73 20.44 -6.72 17.99
N ALA A 74 20.58 -6.28 19.24
CA ALA A 74 21.37 -6.94 20.24
C ALA A 74 20.45 -7.58 21.30
N PRO A 75 20.71 -8.80 21.77
CA PRO A 75 19.90 -9.43 22.82
C PRO A 75 20.13 -8.72 24.15
N LEU A 76 19.07 -8.57 24.95
CA LEU A 76 19.20 -8.12 26.32
C LEU A 76 19.81 -9.24 27.18
N ARG A 77 20.65 -8.87 28.16
CA ARG A 77 21.17 -9.81 29.17
C ARG A 77 20.04 -10.45 30.00
N LYS A 78 18.97 -9.69 30.24
CA LYS A 78 17.77 -10.15 30.96
C LYS A 78 16.54 -9.54 30.30
N ASN A 79 15.57 -10.35 29.96
CA ASN A 79 14.33 -9.88 29.36
C ASN A 79 13.53 -8.99 30.33
N LEU A 80 12.91 -7.97 29.78
CA LEU A 80 12.02 -7.05 30.49
C LEU A 80 10.59 -7.25 29.96
N GLY A 81 9.85 -8.18 30.55
CA GLY A 81 8.58 -8.64 30.00
C GLY A 81 8.80 -9.28 28.63
N LYS A 82 8.09 -8.82 27.60
CA LYS A 82 8.26 -9.28 26.21
C LYS A 82 9.47 -8.65 25.50
N LYS A 83 10.05 -7.60 26.06
CA LYS A 83 11.25 -7.00 25.48
C LYS A 83 12.45 -7.90 25.70
N ASN A 84 13.08 -8.35 24.64
CA ASN A 84 14.23 -9.27 24.62
C ASN A 84 15.45 -8.73 23.85
N CYS A 85 15.30 -7.58 23.19
CA CYS A 85 16.36 -6.96 22.41
C CYS A 85 16.36 -5.43 22.52
N GLU A 86 17.46 -4.83 22.06
CA GLU A 86 17.64 -3.38 22.01
C GLU A 86 18.51 -2.96 20.84
N PHE A 87 18.51 -1.67 20.53
CA PHE A 87 19.49 -1.04 19.67
C PHE A 87 20.66 -0.52 20.47
N THR A 88 21.85 -1.06 20.21
CA THR A 88 23.08 -0.46 20.71
C THR A 88 23.36 0.90 20.03
N PRO A 89 24.29 1.72 20.53
CA PRO A 89 24.69 2.95 19.84
C PRO A 89 25.13 2.71 18.40
N GLU A 90 25.86 1.61 18.14
CA GLU A 90 26.38 1.24 16.82
C GLU A 90 25.23 0.90 15.87
N ILE A 91 24.25 0.09 16.32
CA ILE A 91 23.06 -0.26 15.51
C ILE A 91 22.24 1.00 15.20
N ARG A 92 22.06 1.88 16.18
CA ARG A 92 21.37 3.17 15.94
C ARG A 92 22.09 4.00 14.89
N GLN A 93 23.43 4.06 14.96
CA GLN A 93 24.21 4.78 13.96
C GLN A 93 24.07 4.15 12.58
N GLN A 94 24.09 2.82 12.45
CA GLN A 94 23.87 2.13 11.19
C GLN A 94 22.51 2.48 10.56
N ILE A 95 21.43 2.48 11.36
CA ILE A 95 20.09 2.85 10.89
C ILE A 95 20.06 4.32 10.45
N LEU A 96 20.69 5.22 11.20
CA LEU A 96 20.80 6.63 10.84
C LEU A 96 21.60 6.81 9.55
N ASP A 97 22.69 6.08 9.37
CA ASP A 97 23.50 6.12 8.15
C ASP A 97 22.69 5.65 6.93
N LEU A 98 21.90 4.57 7.04
CA LEU A 98 20.98 4.13 5.99
C LEU A 98 19.97 5.23 5.64
N TYR A 99 19.36 5.84 6.65
CA TYR A 99 18.41 6.92 6.45
C TYR A 99 19.05 8.14 5.78
N PHE A 100 20.19 8.63 6.29
CA PHE A 100 20.83 9.84 5.76
C PHE A 100 21.47 9.65 4.39
N LYS A 101 22.06 8.49 4.10
CA LYS A 101 22.62 8.21 2.76
C LYS A 101 21.55 8.12 1.70
N MET A 102 20.38 7.58 2.03
CA MET A 102 19.27 7.39 1.08
C MET A 102 19.72 6.62 -0.16
N GLU A 103 20.39 5.50 0.05
CA GLU A 103 20.87 4.58 -0.99
C GLU A 103 20.14 3.25 -0.92
N GLU A 104 19.98 2.58 -2.05
CA GLU A 104 19.41 1.23 -2.10
C GLU A 104 20.46 0.18 -1.80
N ASN A 105 20.12 -0.76 -0.93
CA ASN A 105 20.91 -1.92 -0.57
C ASN A 105 20.01 -3.04 -0.03
N GLU A 106 20.57 -4.05 0.64
CA GLU A 106 19.79 -5.14 1.22
C GLU A 106 18.84 -4.70 2.33
N TYR A 107 19.13 -3.59 3.04
CA TYR A 107 18.32 -3.05 4.15
C TYR A 107 17.47 -1.83 3.77
N SER A 108 17.70 -1.24 2.62
CA SER A 108 17.07 0.03 2.21
C SER A 108 16.59 -0.02 0.78
N LYS A 109 15.33 0.33 0.56
CA LYS A 109 14.70 0.47 -0.75
C LYS A 109 14.00 1.81 -0.86
N ILE A 110 13.98 2.39 -2.07
CA ILE A 110 13.40 3.70 -2.33
C ILE A 110 12.31 3.56 -3.38
N PHE A 111 11.11 4.00 -3.03
CA PHE A 111 9.94 3.90 -3.91
C PHE A 111 9.35 5.28 -4.18
N PRO A 112 8.82 5.53 -5.37
CA PRO A 112 8.00 6.72 -5.63
C PRO A 112 6.68 6.63 -4.84
N ASN A 113 6.11 7.78 -4.48
CA ASN A 113 4.89 7.84 -3.66
C ASN A 113 3.71 7.06 -4.28
N ASN A 114 3.58 7.06 -5.62
CA ASN A 114 2.50 6.37 -6.34
C ASN A 114 2.64 4.84 -6.36
N GLU A 115 3.77 4.29 -5.89
CA GLU A 115 3.94 2.84 -5.68
C GLU A 115 2.99 2.30 -4.63
N PHE A 116 2.63 3.11 -3.63
CA PHE A 116 1.83 2.70 -2.47
C PHE A 116 0.33 2.86 -2.68
N GLY A 117 -0.09 3.45 -3.79
CA GLY A 117 -1.49 3.70 -4.07
C GLY A 117 -2.08 2.71 -5.07
N PHE A 118 -3.39 2.50 -4.96
CA PHE A 118 -4.15 1.63 -5.85
C PHE A 118 -5.58 2.14 -6.06
N TYR A 119 -6.17 1.77 -7.20
CA TYR A 119 -7.61 1.83 -7.40
C TYR A 119 -8.24 0.53 -6.93
N LYS A 120 -9.30 0.62 -6.14
CA LYS A 120 -10.24 -0.47 -5.92
C LYS A 120 -11.45 -0.20 -6.79
N VAL A 121 -11.64 -1.02 -7.81
CA VAL A 121 -12.71 -0.88 -8.79
C VAL A 121 -13.71 -2.01 -8.63
N GLU A 122 -14.97 -1.69 -8.90
CA GLU A 122 -16.03 -2.66 -9.03
C GLU A 122 -16.19 -3.00 -10.50
N VAL A 123 -15.95 -4.27 -10.84
CA VAL A 123 -16.09 -4.81 -12.19
C VAL A 123 -17.47 -5.44 -12.33
N LEU A 124 -18.21 -4.95 -13.29
CA LEU A 124 -19.57 -5.42 -13.62
C LEU A 124 -19.56 -6.14 -14.96
N GLN A 125 -20.46 -7.10 -15.10
CA GLN A 125 -20.70 -7.78 -16.37
C GLN A 125 -22.19 -7.65 -16.75
N PRO A 126 -22.52 -7.49 -18.04
CA PRO A 126 -23.89 -7.49 -18.48
C PRO A 126 -24.48 -8.90 -18.48
N LYS A 127 -25.79 -8.99 -18.34
CA LYS A 127 -26.52 -10.18 -18.70
C LYS A 127 -26.38 -10.44 -20.19
N LEU A 128 -26.25 -11.70 -20.57
CA LEU A 128 -26.15 -12.14 -21.96
C LEU A 128 -27.48 -12.78 -22.41
N ASP A 129 -27.80 -12.64 -23.70
CA ASP A 129 -28.86 -13.39 -24.35
C ASP A 129 -28.42 -14.82 -24.68
N GLU A 130 -29.32 -15.60 -25.33
CA GLU A 130 -29.03 -16.98 -25.74
C GLU A 130 -27.92 -17.09 -26.80
N GLN A 131 -27.59 -16.00 -27.49
CA GLN A 131 -26.53 -15.89 -28.47
C GLN A 131 -25.20 -15.34 -27.86
N GLY A 132 -25.18 -15.08 -26.53
CA GLY A 132 -24.00 -14.56 -25.83
C GLY A 132 -23.79 -13.07 -26.03
N GLN A 133 -24.78 -12.29 -26.50
CA GLN A 133 -24.68 -10.85 -26.68
C GLN A 133 -25.19 -10.11 -25.44
N PRO A 134 -24.60 -8.96 -25.12
CA PRO A 134 -24.94 -8.21 -23.89
C PRO A 134 -26.33 -7.55 -24.04
N LEU A 135 -27.20 -7.82 -23.08
CA LEU A 135 -28.50 -7.20 -22.97
C LEU A 135 -28.39 -5.73 -22.56
N ARG A 136 -29.26 -4.92 -23.22
CA ARG A 136 -29.35 -3.47 -22.95
C ARG A 136 -30.75 -3.05 -22.56
N ASP A 137 -30.86 -2.04 -21.71
CA ASP A 137 -32.12 -1.43 -21.35
C ASP A 137 -32.65 -0.49 -22.47
N LYS A 138 -33.85 0.08 -22.28
CA LYS A 138 -34.47 1.04 -23.20
C LYS A 138 -33.64 2.30 -23.45
N LYS A 139 -32.61 2.60 -22.60
CA LYS A 139 -31.70 3.74 -22.70
C LYS A 139 -30.36 3.32 -23.32
N GLY A 140 -30.18 2.08 -23.75
CA GLY A 140 -28.95 1.55 -24.33
C GLY A 140 -27.87 1.17 -23.29
N LYS A 141 -28.14 1.24 -21.99
CA LYS A 141 -27.21 0.82 -20.94
C LYS A 141 -27.24 -0.69 -20.77
N PHE A 142 -26.12 -1.28 -20.42
CA PHE A 142 -26.05 -2.70 -20.09
C PHE A 142 -26.96 -3.05 -18.90
N ILE A 143 -27.66 -4.16 -19.02
CA ILE A 143 -28.42 -4.76 -17.90
C ILE A 143 -27.43 -5.58 -17.10
N GLU A 144 -27.12 -5.12 -15.88
CA GLU A 144 -26.13 -5.72 -14.98
C GLU A 144 -26.53 -7.16 -14.60
N ASP A 145 -25.55 -8.07 -14.65
CA ASP A 145 -25.65 -9.40 -14.05
C ASP A 145 -25.12 -9.33 -12.62
N LYS A 146 -26.03 -9.28 -11.65
CA LYS A 146 -25.67 -9.11 -10.23
C LYS A 146 -24.86 -10.28 -9.66
N ASP A 147 -24.94 -11.44 -10.29
CA ASP A 147 -24.23 -12.65 -9.86
C ASP A 147 -22.79 -12.69 -10.39
N LYS A 148 -22.44 -11.78 -11.30
CA LYS A 148 -21.11 -11.64 -11.92
C LYS A 148 -20.44 -10.31 -11.59
N LYS A 149 -20.60 -9.87 -10.36
CA LYS A 149 -19.94 -8.69 -9.85
C LYS A 149 -18.66 -9.08 -9.13
N ASP A 150 -17.56 -8.40 -9.44
CA ASP A 150 -16.24 -8.64 -8.83
C ASP A 150 -15.56 -7.32 -8.44
N SER A 151 -14.46 -7.42 -7.75
CA SER A 151 -13.68 -6.26 -7.29
C SER A 151 -12.20 -6.48 -7.60
N GLU A 152 -11.60 -5.53 -8.32
CA GLU A 152 -10.19 -5.57 -8.69
C GLU A 152 -9.39 -4.48 -7.97
N ILE A 153 -8.12 -4.78 -7.71
CA ILE A 153 -7.14 -3.84 -7.15
C ILE A 153 -6.10 -3.55 -8.22
N ILE A 154 -6.05 -2.31 -8.67
CA ILE A 154 -5.19 -1.88 -9.77
C ILE A 154 -4.18 -0.86 -9.24
N PRO A 155 -2.86 -1.13 -9.31
CA PRO A 155 -1.85 -0.16 -8.88
C PRO A 155 -2.03 1.19 -9.58
N LEU A 156 -1.85 2.31 -8.86
CA LEU A 156 -1.93 3.65 -9.47
C LEU A 156 -0.95 3.84 -10.63
N ARG A 157 0.17 3.12 -10.58
CA ARG A 157 1.21 3.16 -11.62
C ARG A 157 0.99 2.19 -12.78
N TYR A 158 -0.14 1.45 -12.81
CA TYR A 158 -0.40 0.52 -13.91
C TYR A 158 -0.45 1.29 -15.24
N GLU A 159 0.40 0.89 -16.18
CA GLU A 159 0.55 1.58 -17.47
C GLU A 159 -0.76 1.53 -18.26
N GLY A 160 -1.26 2.69 -18.68
CA GLY A 160 -2.55 2.85 -19.35
C GLY A 160 -3.76 2.86 -18.40
N GLY A 161 -3.54 2.74 -17.06
CA GLY A 161 -4.57 2.90 -16.04
C GLY A 161 -5.61 1.78 -16.03
N ILE A 162 -6.82 2.11 -15.54
CA ILE A 162 -7.90 1.14 -15.31
C ILE A 162 -8.33 0.44 -16.61
N GLU A 163 -8.51 1.16 -17.71
CA GLU A 163 -8.96 0.57 -18.97
C GLU A 163 -7.96 -0.42 -19.56
N ALA A 164 -6.67 -0.08 -19.54
CA ALA A 164 -5.62 -0.99 -19.99
C ALA A 164 -5.54 -2.27 -19.15
N PHE A 165 -5.76 -2.14 -17.82
CA PHE A 165 -5.86 -3.30 -16.95
C PHE A 165 -7.05 -4.19 -17.33
N LEU A 166 -8.22 -3.60 -17.53
CA LEU A 166 -9.40 -4.35 -17.95
C LEU A 166 -9.17 -5.08 -19.26
N ASP A 167 -8.60 -4.42 -20.26
CA ASP A 167 -8.35 -5.02 -21.57
C ASP A 167 -7.39 -6.20 -21.49
N LYS A 168 -6.40 -6.12 -20.65
CA LYS A 168 -5.34 -7.12 -20.56
C LYS A 168 -5.67 -8.27 -19.60
N GLU A 169 -6.24 -7.95 -18.44
CA GLU A 169 -6.37 -8.91 -17.34
C GLU A 169 -7.81 -9.43 -17.16
N VAL A 170 -8.84 -8.66 -17.57
CA VAL A 170 -10.25 -9.01 -17.31
C VAL A 170 -11.00 -9.41 -18.59
N ARG A 171 -10.96 -8.61 -19.64
CA ARG A 171 -11.73 -8.82 -20.87
C ARG A 171 -11.39 -10.10 -21.64
N PRO A 172 -10.20 -10.69 -21.56
CA PRO A 172 -9.95 -12.02 -22.12
C PRO A 172 -10.85 -13.11 -21.55
N PHE A 173 -11.30 -12.95 -20.30
CA PHE A 173 -12.19 -13.90 -19.60
C PHE A 173 -13.65 -13.41 -19.52
N ALA A 174 -13.85 -12.10 -19.58
CA ALA A 174 -15.14 -11.43 -19.48
C ALA A 174 -15.22 -10.29 -20.52
N PRO A 175 -15.48 -10.61 -21.82
CA PRO A 175 -15.31 -9.65 -22.92
C PRO A 175 -16.11 -8.36 -22.81
N TYR A 176 -17.24 -8.39 -22.10
CA TYR A 176 -18.12 -7.23 -21.92
C TYR A 176 -18.01 -6.59 -20.53
N ALA A 177 -16.96 -6.93 -19.76
CA ALA A 177 -16.74 -6.35 -18.45
C ALA A 177 -16.47 -4.84 -18.53
N TYR A 178 -17.03 -4.11 -17.58
CA TYR A 178 -16.87 -2.66 -17.44
C TYR A 178 -16.79 -2.25 -15.96
N VAL A 179 -16.22 -1.08 -15.70
CA VAL A 179 -16.07 -0.56 -14.34
C VAL A 179 -17.26 0.30 -13.96
N ASN A 180 -17.70 0.15 -12.71
CA ASN A 180 -18.57 1.09 -12.07
C ASN A 180 -17.74 2.29 -11.55
N GLU A 181 -17.63 3.35 -12.36
CA GLU A 181 -16.85 4.54 -12.02
C GLU A 181 -17.28 5.18 -10.69
N ALA A 182 -18.60 5.19 -10.40
CA ALA A 182 -19.15 5.76 -9.18
C ALA A 182 -18.74 5.00 -7.91
N ALA A 183 -18.37 3.72 -8.04
CA ALA A 183 -17.91 2.87 -6.94
C ALA A 183 -16.37 2.78 -6.85
N THR A 184 -15.64 3.36 -7.81
CA THR A 184 -14.18 3.37 -7.81
C THR A 184 -13.64 4.18 -6.65
N LYS A 185 -12.71 3.59 -5.90
CA LYS A 185 -12.06 4.21 -4.74
C LYS A 185 -10.54 4.17 -4.88
N VAL A 186 -9.89 5.18 -4.32
CA VAL A 186 -8.42 5.19 -4.21
C VAL A 186 -8.04 4.75 -2.80
N GLY A 187 -7.13 3.79 -2.72
CA GLY A 187 -6.56 3.27 -1.47
C GLY A 187 -5.05 3.44 -1.42
N TYR A 188 -4.51 3.38 -0.20
CA TYR A 188 -3.09 3.43 0.11
C TYR A 188 -2.75 2.47 1.23
#